data_c6ae91481e12db8b5acd124431e8b3e4
#
_entry.id   c6ae91481e12db8b5acd124431e8b3e4
#
_cell.length_a   1.000
_cell.length_b   1.000
_cell.length_c   1.000
_cell.angle_alpha   90.00
_cell.angle_beta   90.00
_cell.angle_gamma   90.00
#
_symmetry.space_group_name_H-M   'P 1'
#
loop_
_entity.id
_entity.type
_entity.pdbx_description
1 polymer ?
#
loop_
_entity_poly.entity_id
_entity_poly.type
_entity_poly.pdbx_seq_one_letter_code
_entity_poly.pdbx_strand_id
1 'polypeptide(L)'
;MRFDPSGTGQSAYNSPMPTLTDALRGRDMGFLKMIANAWGLELNAPDTATALPQVVDGILQHPERDEVIAALPREAQAALQSLLKSDGRLSWALFTRRYGXYGEVRPFGPGKREKERPDLKPVSPAEVLWYRALIGRAILPGDTPPQEYAYIPEDLLDLLEPLGASGEALPGRPATPTEAAHHLPANDRVL
;
A
#
# COMPACT_ATOMS: atom_id res chain seq x y z
N MET A 1 42.77 -12.93 -28.74
CA MET A 1 41.80 -12.04 -28.03
C MET A 1 40.47 -12.75 -27.93
N ARG A 2 40.13 -13.21 -26.74
CA ARG A 2 38.80 -13.80 -26.46
C ARG A 2 37.90 -12.73 -25.88
N PHE A 3 36.79 -12.50 -26.52
CA PHE A 3 35.71 -11.65 -26.04
C PHE A 3 34.88 -12.45 -25.03
N ASP A 4 34.82 -12.00 -23.79
CA ASP A 4 34.00 -12.61 -22.75
C ASP A 4 32.64 -11.87 -22.71
N PRO A 5 31.52 -12.50 -23.09
CA PRO A 5 30.21 -11.85 -23.10
C PRO A 5 29.44 -12.07 -21.80
N SER A 6 30.13 -12.19 -20.65
CA SER A 6 29.47 -12.36 -19.35
C SER A 6 29.27 -11.02 -18.66
N GLY A 7 28.69 -10.08 -19.42
CA GLY A 7 28.16 -8.85 -18.83
C GLY A 7 26.76 -9.14 -18.33
N THR A 8 26.61 -9.78 -17.18
CA THR A 8 25.36 -9.83 -16.46
C THR A 8 24.95 -8.41 -16.11
N GLY A 9 24.05 -7.85 -16.91
CA GLY A 9 23.33 -6.65 -16.54
C GLY A 9 22.47 -6.96 -15.31
N GLN A 10 23.11 -6.90 -14.14
CA GLN A 10 22.34 -6.90 -12.90
C GLN A 10 21.50 -5.63 -12.89
N SER A 11 20.22 -5.86 -12.93
CA SER A 11 19.19 -4.84 -12.89
C SER A 11 19.47 -3.83 -11.77
N ALA A 12 19.52 -2.56 -12.13
CA ALA A 12 19.65 -1.44 -11.19
C ALA A 12 18.41 -1.27 -10.29
N TYR A 13 17.50 -2.24 -10.33
CA TYR A 13 16.20 -2.18 -9.64
C TYR A 13 16.20 -2.84 -8.26
N ASN A 14 17.36 -3.32 -7.78
CA ASN A 14 17.39 -4.05 -6.51
C ASN A 14 18.00 -3.24 -5.35
N SER A 15 17.65 -1.95 -5.27
CA SER A 15 17.89 -1.21 -4.03
C SER A 15 16.77 -1.58 -3.06
N PRO A 16 17.10 -2.08 -1.87
CA PRO A 16 16.05 -2.45 -0.91
C PRO A 16 15.21 -1.23 -0.56
N MET A 17 13.91 -1.42 -0.55
CA MET A 17 13.01 -0.36 -0.10
C MET A 17 13.12 -0.18 1.42
N PRO A 18 12.90 1.05 1.93
CA PRO A 18 12.94 1.24 3.37
C PRO A 18 11.88 0.40 4.08
N THR A 19 12.22 -0.08 5.27
CA THR A 19 11.31 -0.86 6.13
C THR A 19 10.25 0.05 6.78
N LEU A 20 9.28 -0.54 7.45
CA LEU A 20 8.29 0.19 8.22
C LEU A 20 8.97 0.99 9.35
N THR A 21 10.00 0.42 9.98
CA THR A 21 10.83 1.14 10.97
C THR A 21 11.43 2.40 10.35
N ASP A 22 12.00 2.30 9.15
CA ASP A 22 12.61 3.44 8.45
C ASP A 22 11.57 4.51 8.08
N ALA A 23 10.39 4.08 7.63
CA ALA A 23 9.29 4.97 7.26
C ALA A 23 8.78 5.78 8.46
N LEU A 24 8.84 5.20 9.66
CA LEU A 24 8.35 5.82 10.89
C LEU A 24 9.45 6.46 11.74
N ARG A 25 10.71 6.26 11.39
CA ARG A 25 11.85 6.84 12.11
C ARG A 25 11.75 8.37 12.13
N GLY A 26 11.94 8.97 13.31
CA GLY A 26 11.87 10.41 13.49
C GLY A 26 10.47 10.99 13.58
N ARG A 27 9.43 10.16 13.53
CA ARG A 27 8.06 10.63 13.76
C ARG A 27 7.85 10.94 15.26
N ASP A 28 7.06 11.95 15.53
CA ASP A 28 6.72 12.32 16.90
C ASP A 28 5.71 11.35 17.52
N MET A 29 5.58 11.40 18.83
CA MET A 29 4.68 10.52 19.60
C MET A 29 3.22 10.63 19.15
N GLY A 30 2.76 11.85 18.81
CA GLY A 30 1.38 12.06 18.32
C GLY A 30 1.11 11.32 17.03
N PHE A 31 2.08 11.31 16.11
CA PHE A 31 1.97 10.57 14.85
C PHE A 31 1.90 9.07 15.10
N LEU A 32 2.79 8.53 15.95
CA LEU A 32 2.81 7.10 16.29
C LEU A 32 1.49 6.67 16.95
N LYS A 33 0.93 7.51 17.86
CA LYS A 33 -0.38 7.27 18.47
C LYS A 33 -1.52 7.24 17.45
N MET A 34 -1.48 8.12 16.46
CA MET A 34 -2.49 8.11 15.38
C MET A 34 -2.46 6.83 14.59
N ILE A 35 -1.25 6.35 14.24
CA ILE A 35 -1.08 5.08 13.52
C ILE A 35 -1.59 3.92 14.40
N ALA A 36 -1.15 3.85 15.66
CA ALA A 36 -1.58 2.81 16.59
C ALA A 36 -3.12 2.75 16.68
N ASN A 37 -3.76 3.92 16.84
CA ASN A 37 -5.22 4.02 16.90
C ASN A 37 -5.89 3.53 15.60
N ALA A 38 -5.30 3.85 14.44
CA ALA A 38 -5.85 3.44 13.14
C ALA A 38 -5.79 1.92 12.93
N TRP A 39 -4.90 1.25 13.68
CA TRP A 39 -4.75 -0.20 13.67
C TRP A 39 -5.38 -0.88 14.91
N GLY A 40 -6.02 -0.12 15.77
CA GLY A 40 -6.60 -0.67 17.01
C GLY A 40 -5.58 -1.18 18.02
N LEU A 41 -4.33 -0.69 17.93
CA LEU A 41 -3.24 -1.11 18.80
C LEU A 41 -3.24 -0.30 20.11
N GLU A 42 -3.07 -0.98 21.23
CA GLU A 42 -2.81 -0.34 22.52
C GLU A 42 -1.33 0.04 22.60
N LEU A 43 -1.06 1.33 22.66
CA LEU A 43 0.30 1.85 22.73
C LEU A 43 0.63 2.31 24.16
N ASN A 44 1.45 1.54 24.85
CA ASN A 44 1.92 1.82 26.21
C ASN A 44 3.42 2.14 26.18
N ALA A 45 3.74 3.37 25.80
CA ALA A 45 5.13 3.78 25.65
C ALA A 45 5.33 5.19 26.21
N PRO A 46 6.35 5.41 27.04
CA PRO A 46 6.62 6.75 27.60
C PRO A 46 7.28 7.69 26.60
N ASP A 47 7.91 7.16 25.55
CA ASP A 47 8.67 7.94 24.56
C ASP A 47 8.63 7.29 23.17
N THR A 48 9.11 8.00 22.16
CA THR A 48 9.10 7.53 20.78
C THR A 48 10.02 6.35 20.52
N ALA A 49 11.13 6.24 21.28
CA ALA A 49 12.07 5.12 21.13
C ALA A 49 11.43 3.79 21.54
N THR A 50 10.58 3.84 22.57
CA THR A 50 9.80 2.68 23.04
C THR A 50 8.53 2.46 22.17
N ALA A 51 7.91 3.54 21.71
CA ALA A 51 6.67 3.48 20.93
C ALA A 51 6.90 2.89 19.52
N LEU A 52 7.99 3.27 18.87
CA LEU A 52 8.27 2.90 17.48
C LEU A 52 8.26 1.37 17.28
N PRO A 53 9.05 0.57 18.04
CA PRO A 53 9.00 -0.88 17.85
C PRO A 53 7.62 -1.48 18.19
N GLN A 54 6.90 -0.96 19.21
CA GLN A 54 5.56 -1.45 19.53
C GLN A 54 4.59 -1.26 18.35
N VAL A 55 4.64 -0.09 17.70
CA VAL A 55 3.78 0.20 16.55
C VAL A 55 4.17 -0.69 15.35
N VAL A 56 5.46 -0.81 15.06
CA VAL A 56 5.97 -1.62 13.95
C VAL A 56 5.56 -3.10 14.14
N ASP A 57 5.89 -3.68 15.28
CA ASP A 57 5.56 -5.07 15.58
C ASP A 57 4.04 -5.29 15.58
N GLY A 58 3.28 -4.34 16.14
CA GLY A 58 1.83 -4.41 16.19
C GLY A 58 1.20 -4.44 14.78
N ILE A 59 1.76 -3.70 13.83
CA ILE A 59 1.28 -3.69 12.43
C ILE A 59 1.70 -4.98 11.72
N LEU A 60 2.98 -5.34 11.79
CA LEU A 60 3.51 -6.49 11.05
C LEU A 60 2.91 -7.82 11.53
N GLN A 61 2.59 -7.92 12.83
CA GLN A 61 2.02 -9.12 13.45
C GLN A 61 0.51 -9.00 13.69
N HIS A 62 -0.16 -8.01 13.09
CA HIS A 62 -1.57 -7.75 13.34
C HIS A 62 -2.42 -8.96 12.92
N PRO A 63 -3.20 -9.56 13.83
CA PRO A 63 -3.96 -10.77 13.51
C PRO A 63 -5.07 -10.53 12.48
N GLU A 64 -5.64 -9.33 12.45
CA GLU A 64 -6.73 -8.95 11.53
C GLU A 64 -6.25 -7.97 10.46
N ARG A 65 -4.97 -8.08 10.05
CA ARG A 65 -4.38 -7.16 9.06
C ARG A 65 -5.20 -7.13 7.76
N ASP A 66 -5.59 -8.28 7.28
CA ASP A 66 -6.31 -8.41 6.00
C ASP A 66 -7.69 -7.74 6.08
N GLU A 67 -8.36 -7.84 7.23
CA GLU A 67 -9.63 -7.16 7.49
C GLU A 67 -9.45 -5.64 7.55
N VAL A 68 -8.37 -5.16 8.19
CA VAL A 68 -8.06 -3.72 8.24
C VAL A 68 -7.84 -3.18 6.82
N ILE A 69 -7.11 -3.93 5.98
CA ILE A 69 -6.88 -3.55 4.58
C ILE A 69 -8.19 -3.60 3.78
N ALA A 70 -8.98 -4.65 3.96
CA ALA A 70 -10.27 -4.81 3.27
C ALA A 70 -11.28 -3.73 3.67
N ALA A 71 -11.18 -3.19 4.89
CA ALA A 71 -12.04 -2.11 5.39
C ALA A 71 -11.65 -0.72 4.89
N LEU A 72 -10.54 -0.57 4.16
CA LEU A 72 -10.14 0.72 3.59
C LEU A 72 -11.20 1.23 2.59
N PRO A 73 -11.42 2.55 2.48
CA PRO A 73 -12.24 3.10 1.39
C PRO A 73 -11.75 2.61 0.02
N ARG A 74 -12.68 2.38 -0.90
CA ARG A 74 -12.39 1.84 -2.25
C ARG A 74 -11.25 2.56 -2.96
N GLU A 75 -11.22 3.89 -2.86
CA GLU A 75 -10.18 4.69 -3.51
C GLU A 75 -8.81 4.50 -2.87
N ALA A 76 -8.76 4.25 -1.56
CA ALA A 76 -7.51 3.94 -0.85
C ALA A 76 -7.04 2.52 -1.20
N GLN A 77 -7.97 1.57 -1.33
CA GLN A 77 -7.64 0.23 -1.84
C GLN A 77 -7.05 0.32 -3.26
N ALA A 78 -7.68 1.12 -4.15
CA ALA A 78 -7.19 1.32 -5.52
C ALA A 78 -5.79 1.95 -5.54
N ALA A 79 -5.52 2.90 -4.62
CA ALA A 79 -4.20 3.51 -4.48
C ALA A 79 -3.16 2.48 -4.03
N LEU A 80 -3.50 1.65 -3.06
CA LEU A 80 -2.62 0.58 -2.57
C LEU A 80 -2.35 -0.46 -3.67
N GLN A 81 -3.39 -0.88 -4.39
CA GLN A 81 -3.29 -1.79 -5.53
C GLN A 81 -2.40 -1.23 -6.64
N SER A 82 -2.47 0.08 -6.89
CA SER A 82 -1.63 0.74 -7.89
C SER A 82 -0.14 0.65 -7.52
N LEU A 83 0.18 0.77 -6.23
CA LEU A 83 1.55 0.58 -5.74
C LEU A 83 1.98 -0.89 -5.87
N LEU A 84 1.13 -1.83 -5.44
CA LEU A 84 1.43 -3.28 -5.56
C LEU A 84 1.72 -3.69 -7.01
N LYS A 85 0.97 -3.15 -7.97
CA LYS A 85 1.19 -3.41 -9.41
C LYS A 85 2.43 -2.72 -9.98
N SER A 86 3.09 -1.86 -9.21
CA SER A 86 4.26 -1.08 -9.61
C SER A 86 5.47 -1.42 -8.72
N ASP A 87 5.62 -2.67 -8.38
CA ASP A 87 6.71 -3.19 -7.52
C ASP A 87 6.82 -2.42 -6.19
N GLY A 88 5.67 -2.07 -5.62
CA GLY A 88 5.58 -1.42 -4.32
C GLY A 88 5.90 0.08 -4.32
N ARG A 89 6.15 0.71 -5.48
CA ARG A 89 6.54 2.14 -5.51
C ARG A 89 6.03 2.88 -6.74
N LEU A 90 5.78 4.17 -6.58
CA LEU A 90 5.44 5.12 -7.65
C LEU A 90 6.11 6.46 -7.33
N SER A 91 6.48 7.24 -8.35
CA SER A 91 7.02 8.57 -8.06
C SER A 91 6.01 9.35 -7.20
N TRP A 92 6.52 10.08 -6.20
CA TRP A 92 5.66 10.83 -5.26
C TRP A 92 4.71 11.78 -6.00
N ALA A 93 5.23 12.48 -7.01
CA ALA A 93 4.44 13.42 -7.80
C ALA A 93 3.30 12.73 -8.55
N LEU A 94 3.55 11.56 -9.16
CA LEU A 94 2.52 10.80 -9.86
C LEU A 94 1.47 10.25 -8.88
N PHE A 95 1.94 9.70 -7.76
CA PHE A 95 1.07 9.11 -6.74
C PHE A 95 0.14 10.18 -6.12
N THR A 96 0.69 11.31 -5.69
CA THR A 96 -0.12 12.37 -5.05
C THR A 96 -1.01 13.11 -6.03
N ARG A 97 -0.58 13.26 -7.29
CA ARG A 97 -1.44 13.84 -8.33
C ARG A 97 -2.69 12.97 -8.53
N ARG A 98 -2.55 11.65 -8.40
CA ARG A 98 -3.64 10.70 -8.64
C ARG A 98 -4.50 10.45 -7.40
N TYR A 99 -3.87 10.39 -6.23
CA TYR A 99 -4.50 9.94 -4.99
C TYR A 99 -4.43 10.94 -3.83
N GLY A 100 -3.79 12.08 -4.05
CA GLY A 100 -3.71 13.17 -3.08
C GLY A 100 -4.82 14.22 -3.24
N UNK A 101 -4.93 14.99 -2.35
CA UNK A 101 -5.78 15.99 -2.41
C UNK A 101 -5.11 17.10 -3.00
N TYR A 102 -5.42 17.62 -4.03
CA TYR A 102 -4.74 18.67 -4.75
C TYR A 102 -3.25 18.36 -5.02
N GLY A 103 -2.95 17.11 -5.26
CA GLY A 103 -1.59 16.67 -5.56
C GLY A 103 -0.65 16.56 -4.36
N GLU A 104 -1.21 16.53 -3.14
CA GLU A 104 -0.39 16.46 -1.92
C GLU A 104 -1.03 15.59 -0.83
N VAL A 105 -0.21 15.17 0.12
CA VAL A 105 -0.65 14.75 1.46
C VAL A 105 -0.43 15.96 2.35
N ARG A 106 -1.45 16.38 3.10
CA ARG A 106 -1.37 17.63 3.89
C ARG A 106 -0.23 17.57 4.92
N PRO A 107 0.71 18.54 4.86
CA PRO A 107 1.90 18.53 5.74
C PRO A 107 1.58 19.17 7.10
N PHE A 108 0.93 18.39 7.97
CA PHE A 108 0.60 18.91 9.31
C PHE A 108 1.78 18.76 10.28
N GLY A 109 2.14 19.85 10.93
CA GLY A 109 2.94 19.79 12.15
C GLY A 109 2.14 19.25 13.34
N PRO A 110 2.81 18.86 14.43
CA PRO A 110 2.16 18.13 15.53
C PRO A 110 0.86 18.76 16.06
N GLY A 111 0.89 20.03 16.44
CA GLY A 111 -0.27 20.72 17.01
C GLY A 111 -1.45 20.83 16.05
N LYS A 112 -1.19 21.12 14.77
CA LYS A 112 -2.24 21.21 13.76
C LYS A 112 -2.80 19.82 13.44
N ARG A 113 -1.94 18.81 13.37
CA ARG A 113 -2.35 17.43 13.14
C ARG A 113 -3.27 16.92 14.25
N GLU A 114 -2.93 17.22 15.52
CA GLU A 114 -3.73 16.85 16.68
C GLU A 114 -5.13 17.48 16.64
N LYS A 115 -5.21 18.74 16.21
CA LYS A 115 -6.47 19.48 16.08
C LYS A 115 -7.32 19.00 14.90
N GLU A 116 -6.71 18.83 13.72
CA GLU A 116 -7.40 18.50 12.48
C GLU A 116 -7.76 17.02 12.35
N ARG A 117 -7.06 16.15 13.09
CA ARG A 117 -7.28 14.70 13.10
C ARG A 117 -7.38 14.11 11.70
N PRO A 118 -6.33 14.27 10.86
CA PRO A 118 -6.37 13.71 9.50
C PRO A 118 -6.42 12.18 9.46
N ASP A 119 -6.07 11.53 10.54
CA ASP A 119 -6.24 10.08 10.74
C ASP A 119 -7.72 9.68 10.74
N LEU A 120 -8.59 10.52 11.34
CA LEU A 120 -10.04 10.30 11.40
C LEU A 120 -10.80 10.98 10.26
N LYS A 121 -10.24 12.07 9.72
CA LYS A 121 -10.85 12.89 8.68
C LYS A 121 -9.90 13.07 7.50
N PRO A 122 -9.48 11.95 6.86
CA PRO A 122 -8.62 12.06 5.69
C PRO A 122 -9.40 12.68 4.53
N VAL A 123 -8.73 13.51 3.73
CA VAL A 123 -9.33 14.18 2.58
C VAL A 123 -8.94 13.53 1.24
N SER A 124 -8.11 12.48 1.29
CA SER A 124 -7.65 11.79 0.08
C SER A 124 -7.25 10.35 0.37
N PRO A 125 -7.29 9.48 -0.65
CA PRO A 125 -6.76 8.12 -0.53
C PRO A 125 -5.32 8.06 -0.02
N ALA A 126 -4.47 8.97 -0.48
CA ALA A 126 -3.07 9.04 -0.04
C ALA A 126 -2.97 9.31 1.48
N GLU A 127 -3.84 10.18 2.03
CA GLU A 127 -3.88 10.42 3.48
C GLU A 127 -4.36 9.20 4.26
N VAL A 128 -5.34 8.47 3.74
CA VAL A 128 -5.82 7.23 4.36
C VAL A 128 -4.66 6.25 4.54
N LEU A 129 -3.86 6.06 3.49
CA LEU A 129 -2.71 5.15 3.53
C LEU A 129 -1.58 5.70 4.40
N TRP A 130 -1.32 7.02 4.34
CA TRP A 130 -0.26 7.69 5.08
C TRP A 130 -0.44 7.56 6.60
N TYR A 131 -1.65 7.84 7.10
CA TYR A 131 -1.96 7.80 8.54
C TYR A 131 -2.19 6.38 9.07
N ARG A 132 -2.06 5.37 8.18
CA ARG A 132 -2.00 3.96 8.57
C ARG A 132 -0.60 3.36 8.39
N ALA A 133 0.37 4.20 8.00
CA ALA A 133 1.75 3.76 7.73
C ALA A 133 1.83 2.67 6.63
N LEU A 134 0.81 2.60 5.77
CA LEU A 134 0.79 1.69 4.61
C LEU A 134 1.69 2.18 3.49
N ILE A 135 2.03 3.49 3.51
CA ILE A 135 2.97 4.08 2.57
C ILE A 135 3.99 4.97 3.30
N GLY A 136 5.21 4.98 2.77
CA GLY A 136 6.26 5.92 3.12
C GLY A 136 6.57 6.86 1.96
N ARG A 137 7.44 7.84 2.22
CA ARG A 137 7.98 8.78 1.22
C ARG A 137 9.48 8.85 1.40
N ALA A 138 10.23 8.61 0.34
CA ALA A 138 11.70 8.64 0.38
C ALA A 138 12.27 8.93 -1.00
N ILE A 139 13.49 9.43 -1.04
CA ILE A 139 14.34 9.42 -2.23
C ILE A 139 14.99 8.04 -2.27
N LEU A 140 14.70 7.27 -3.29
CA LEU A 140 15.28 5.93 -3.44
C LEU A 140 16.52 6.02 -4.33
N PRO A 141 17.55 5.20 -4.04
CA PRO A 141 18.77 5.22 -4.85
C PRO A 141 18.52 4.65 -6.26
N GLY A 142 19.34 5.11 -7.20
CA GLY A 142 19.36 4.61 -8.58
C GLY A 142 18.91 5.61 -9.63
N ASP A 143 18.10 6.59 -9.29
CA ASP A 143 17.64 7.58 -10.28
C ASP A 143 18.57 8.79 -10.38
N THR A 144 18.74 9.25 -11.62
CA THR A 144 19.47 10.48 -11.90
C THR A 144 18.61 11.33 -12.85
N PRO A 145 18.07 12.46 -12.40
CA PRO A 145 18.23 13.06 -11.06
C PRO A 145 17.47 12.31 -9.95
N PRO A 146 17.87 12.49 -8.69
CA PRO A 146 17.18 11.86 -7.57
C PRO A 146 15.68 12.19 -7.55
N GLN A 147 14.86 11.19 -7.33
CA GLN A 147 13.41 11.32 -7.35
C GLN A 147 12.79 10.79 -6.05
N GLU A 148 11.74 11.47 -5.58
CA GLU A 148 10.97 11.01 -4.44
C GLU A 148 9.92 9.98 -4.86
N TYR A 149 9.73 8.98 -4.03
CA TYR A 149 8.76 7.90 -4.23
C TYR A 149 7.78 7.80 -3.06
N ALA A 150 6.52 7.52 -3.40
CA ALA A 150 5.60 6.85 -2.49
C ALA A 150 5.93 5.36 -2.59
N TYR A 151 6.12 4.70 -1.47
CA TYR A 151 6.47 3.27 -1.44
C TYR A 151 5.73 2.55 -0.33
N ILE A 152 5.47 1.28 -0.52
CA ILE A 152 5.01 0.39 0.57
C ILE A 152 6.30 -0.08 1.28
N PRO A 153 6.38 0.04 2.62
CA PRO A 153 7.54 -0.50 3.36
C PRO A 153 7.82 -1.96 2.98
N GLU A 154 9.10 -2.32 2.82
CA GLU A 154 9.52 -3.62 2.29
C GLU A 154 8.92 -4.80 3.08
N ASP A 155 9.00 -4.70 4.40
CA ASP A 155 8.47 -5.72 5.31
C ASP A 155 6.93 -5.82 5.29
N LEU A 156 6.24 -4.76 4.92
CA LEU A 156 4.79 -4.76 4.66
C LEU A 156 4.47 -5.28 3.26
N LEU A 157 5.29 -4.95 2.27
CA LEU A 157 5.07 -5.37 0.89
C LEU A 157 5.01 -6.90 0.79
N ASP A 158 5.94 -7.60 1.44
CA ASP A 158 5.99 -9.07 1.49
C ASP A 158 4.68 -9.67 2.06
N LEU A 159 4.03 -8.95 2.97
CA LEU A 159 2.80 -9.41 3.62
C LEU A 159 1.55 -9.06 2.79
N LEU A 160 1.63 -8.05 1.91
CA LEU A 160 0.49 -7.56 1.12
C LEU A 160 0.46 -8.15 -0.30
N GLU A 161 1.55 -8.69 -0.82
CA GLU A 161 1.61 -9.27 -2.17
C GLU A 161 0.55 -10.35 -2.41
N PRO A 162 0.29 -11.28 -1.48
CA PRO A 162 -0.78 -12.26 -1.66
C PRO A 162 -2.17 -11.63 -1.86
N LEU A 163 -2.43 -10.50 -1.21
CA LEU A 163 -3.70 -9.76 -1.36
C LEU A 163 -3.80 -9.10 -2.74
N GLY A 164 -2.67 -8.67 -3.30
CA GLY A 164 -2.61 -8.09 -4.65
C GLY A 164 -2.91 -9.12 -5.74
N ALA A 165 -2.47 -10.35 -5.55
CA ALA A 165 -2.68 -11.44 -6.50
C ALA A 165 -4.15 -11.89 -6.57
N SER A 166 -4.92 -11.70 -5.49
CA SER A 166 -6.33 -12.09 -5.42
C SER A 166 -7.27 -11.12 -6.14
N GLY A 167 -6.78 -9.96 -6.59
CA GLY A 167 -7.58 -8.92 -7.23
C GLY A 167 -7.95 -9.17 -8.68
N GLU A 168 -7.45 -10.23 -9.30
CA GLU A 168 -7.86 -10.65 -10.64
C GLU A 168 -8.86 -11.80 -10.58
N ALA A 169 -10.04 -11.53 -10.03
CA ALA A 169 -11.22 -12.31 -10.41
C ALA A 169 -11.49 -11.94 -11.87
N LEU A 170 -11.01 -12.74 -12.79
CA LEU A 170 -11.33 -12.62 -14.21
C LEU A 170 -12.85 -12.62 -14.35
N PRO A 171 -13.45 -11.60 -14.96
CA PRO A 171 -14.87 -11.67 -15.27
C PRO A 171 -15.07 -12.78 -16.30
N GLY A 172 -15.75 -13.84 -15.88
CA GLY A 172 -16.32 -14.88 -16.72
C GLY A 172 -15.40 -15.46 -17.80
N ARG A 173 -14.79 -16.57 -17.52
CA ARG A 173 -14.23 -17.44 -18.57
C ARG A 173 -15.30 -17.69 -19.64
N PRO A 174 -15.00 -17.48 -20.94
CA PRO A 174 -15.97 -17.88 -21.99
C PRO A 174 -16.29 -19.38 -21.83
N ALA A 175 -17.60 -19.69 -21.85
CA ALA A 175 -18.05 -21.08 -21.76
C ALA A 175 -17.44 -21.92 -22.88
N THR A 176 -16.91 -23.08 -22.55
CA THR A 176 -16.43 -24.00 -23.57
C THR A 176 -17.61 -24.51 -24.41
N PRO A 177 -17.41 -24.88 -25.68
CA PRO A 177 -18.50 -25.35 -26.53
C PRO A 177 -19.31 -26.52 -25.94
N THR A 178 -18.72 -27.28 -25.05
CA THR A 178 -19.38 -28.42 -24.38
C THR A 178 -20.38 -27.97 -23.30
N GLU A 179 -20.15 -26.82 -22.70
CA GLU A 179 -21.03 -26.24 -21.67
C GLU A 179 -22.25 -25.55 -22.28
N ALA A 180 -22.18 -25.16 -23.56
CA ALA A 180 -23.27 -24.55 -24.30
C ALA A 180 -24.30 -25.56 -24.84
N ALA A 181 -24.07 -26.86 -24.71
CA ALA A 181 -24.87 -27.92 -25.32
C ALA A 181 -26.09 -28.34 -24.48
N HIS A 182 -26.31 -27.73 -23.31
CA HIS A 182 -27.55 -27.97 -22.56
C HIS A 182 -28.65 -27.02 -23.02
N HIS A 183 -29.14 -27.24 -24.26
CA HIS A 183 -30.39 -26.67 -24.71
C HIS A 183 -31.55 -27.52 -24.15
N LEU A 184 -32.37 -26.92 -23.35
CA LEU A 184 -33.66 -27.48 -22.97
C LEU A 184 -34.58 -27.54 -24.23
N PRO A 185 -35.17 -28.66 -24.55
CA PRO A 185 -36.08 -28.73 -25.68
C PRO A 185 -37.32 -27.86 -25.42
N ALA A 186 -37.63 -27.02 -26.36
CA ALA A 186 -38.85 -26.23 -26.35
C ALA A 186 -40.07 -27.20 -26.40
N ASN A 187 -40.93 -27.07 -25.42
CA ASN A 187 -42.15 -27.84 -25.37
C ASN A 187 -43.21 -27.18 -26.29
N ASP A 188 -43.29 -27.67 -27.50
CA ASP A 188 -44.26 -27.19 -28.48
C ASP A 188 -45.59 -27.96 -28.24
N ARG A 189 -46.50 -27.36 -27.49
CA ARG A 189 -47.87 -27.80 -27.42
C ARG A 189 -48.75 -26.77 -28.13
N VAL A 190 -49.02 -27.07 -29.38
CA VAL A 190 -50.10 -26.41 -30.11
C VAL A 190 -51.34 -27.29 -30.02
N LEU A 191 -52.45 -26.70 -29.61
CA LEU A 191 -53.79 -27.13 -29.89
C LEU A 191 -54.49 -26.08 -30.73
#